data_887a1a5c15056cfab8f40c164cb20062
#
_entry.id   887a1a5c15056cfab8f40c164cb20062
#
_cell.length_a   1.000
_cell.length_b   1.000
_cell.length_c   1.000
_cell.angle_alpha   90.00
_cell.angle_beta   90.00
_cell.angle_gamma   90.00
#
_symmetry.space_group_name_H-M   'P 1'
#
loop_
_entity.id
_entity.type
_entity.pdbx_description
1 polymer ?
#
loop_
_entity_poly.entity_id
_entity_poly.type
_entity_poly.pdbx_seq_one_letter_code
_entity_poly.pdbx_strand_id
1 'polypeptide(L)'
;TGCRGDISRFQQCAFAGSRQGSLDLWCGDFLHFHTEHAAEVGAFYDRAALIALPPATRQRYAFHLAQLTLPGTRGLLITLTRPASNPGGPPFSVEAAEVRELFEHNFEVTHLEDGEPEAGSGFRESVWALTRRGPRA
;
A
#
# COMPACT_ATOMS: atom_id res chain seq x y z
N THR A 1 8.24 2.47 -22.29
CA THR A 1 8.19 3.68 -21.54
C THR A 1 9.58 4.24 -21.27
N GLY A 2 9.88 5.29 -21.92
CA GLY A 2 11.20 5.80 -22.15
C GLY A 2 12.03 6.40 -21.06
N CYS A 3 12.28 5.75 -19.95
CA CYS A 3 13.38 6.14 -19.12
C CYS A 3 14.67 5.68 -19.77
N ARG A 4 15.31 6.58 -20.48
CA ARG A 4 16.66 6.34 -21.02
C ARG A 4 17.67 6.82 -19.99
N GLY A 5 18.44 5.92 -19.47
CA GLY A 5 19.51 6.17 -18.54
C GLY A 5 20.10 4.86 -18.08
N ASP A 6 21.27 4.91 -17.52
CA ASP A 6 21.91 3.71 -17.00
C ASP A 6 21.14 3.19 -15.79
N ILE A 7 20.85 1.90 -15.80
CA ILE A 7 20.22 1.21 -14.69
C ILE A 7 21.31 0.56 -13.87
N SER A 8 21.46 0.99 -12.63
CA SER A 8 22.33 0.34 -11.66
C SER A 8 21.57 -0.75 -10.94
N ARG A 9 22.20 -1.90 -10.75
CA ARG A 9 21.65 -2.99 -9.97
C ARG A 9 22.43 -3.17 -8.69
N PHE A 10 21.72 -3.52 -7.62
CA PHE A 10 22.32 -3.75 -6.32
C PHE A 10 21.57 -4.86 -5.60
N GLN A 11 22.19 -5.39 -4.57
CA GLN A 11 21.54 -6.36 -3.70
C GLN A 11 21.79 -5.99 -2.26
N GLN A 12 20.75 -6.03 -1.44
CA GLN A 12 20.82 -5.76 -0.02
C GLN A 12 19.91 -6.72 0.72
N CYS A 13 20.50 -7.55 1.58
CA CYS A 13 19.80 -8.61 2.30
C CYS A 13 19.08 -9.54 1.32
N ALA A 14 17.78 -9.76 1.49
CA ALA A 14 16.97 -10.63 0.65
C ALA A 14 16.40 -9.92 -0.59
N PHE A 15 16.84 -8.68 -0.87
CA PHE A 15 16.27 -7.89 -1.97
C PHE A 15 17.26 -7.69 -3.08
N ALA A 16 16.76 -7.88 -4.30
CA ALA A 16 17.44 -7.41 -5.51
C ALA A 16 16.92 -6.00 -5.81
N GLY A 17 17.81 -5.06 -6.06
CA GLY A 17 17.45 -3.68 -6.31
C GLY A 17 17.93 -3.21 -7.67
N SER A 18 17.25 -2.21 -8.22
CA SER A 18 17.63 -1.52 -9.44
C SER A 18 17.43 -0.02 -9.22
N ARG A 19 18.40 0.76 -9.66
CA ARG A 19 18.37 2.22 -9.51
C ARG A 19 18.52 2.90 -10.84
N GLN A 20 17.66 3.87 -11.08
CA GLN A 20 17.76 4.74 -12.23
C GLN A 20 17.36 6.16 -11.82
N GLY A 21 18.33 7.10 -11.85
CA GLY A 21 18.09 8.46 -11.37
C GLY A 21 17.67 8.46 -9.91
N SER A 22 16.48 9.00 -9.64
CA SER A 22 15.92 9.08 -8.28
C SER A 22 14.99 7.91 -7.95
N LEU A 23 14.87 6.92 -8.85
CA LEU A 23 13.97 5.78 -8.67
C LEU A 23 14.74 4.53 -8.29
N ASP A 24 14.36 3.93 -7.17
CA ASP A 24 14.86 2.63 -6.73
C ASP A 24 13.71 1.62 -6.81
N LEU A 25 13.95 0.51 -7.50
CA LEU A 25 13.03 -0.62 -7.54
C LEU A 25 13.61 -1.76 -6.72
N TRP A 26 12.82 -2.27 -5.80
CA TRP A 26 13.19 -3.38 -4.93
C TRP A 26 12.33 -4.59 -5.26
N CYS A 27 12.97 -5.74 -5.43
CA CYS A 27 12.28 -7.00 -5.68
C CYS A 27 12.54 -7.97 -4.53
N GLY A 28 11.49 -8.38 -3.85
CA GLY A 28 11.56 -9.29 -2.72
C GLY A 28 10.22 -9.32 -1.99
N ASP A 29 10.17 -10.03 -0.88
CA ASP A 29 8.97 -10.05 -0.03
C ASP A 29 8.87 -8.73 0.73
N PHE A 30 7.82 -7.95 0.45
CA PHE A 30 7.63 -6.65 1.07
C PHE A 30 7.60 -6.72 2.61
N LEU A 31 7.09 -7.81 3.18
CA LEU A 31 7.03 -7.95 4.63
C LEU A 31 8.41 -8.08 5.29
N HIS A 32 9.46 -8.30 4.50
CA HIS A 32 10.84 -8.29 4.94
C HIS A 32 11.58 -6.99 4.58
N PHE A 33 10.89 -6.04 3.96
CA PHE A 33 11.47 -4.74 3.65
C PHE A 33 11.47 -3.87 4.91
N HIS A 34 12.63 -3.36 5.30
CA HIS A 34 12.81 -2.58 6.52
C HIS A 34 13.36 -1.19 6.24
N THR A 35 13.29 -0.30 7.23
CA THR A 35 13.77 1.07 7.12
C THR A 35 15.23 1.18 6.74
N GLU A 36 16.03 0.18 7.04
CA GLU A 36 17.44 0.11 6.64
C GLU A 36 17.63 -0.06 5.14
N HIS A 37 16.61 -0.54 4.41
CA HIS A 37 16.66 -0.68 2.95
C HIS A 37 16.39 0.62 2.22
N ALA A 38 15.64 1.52 2.85
CA ALA A 38 15.23 2.77 2.24
C ALA A 38 15.56 3.94 3.15
N ALA A 39 15.75 5.12 2.56
CA ALA A 39 15.80 6.37 3.29
C ALA A 39 14.42 6.65 3.92
N GLU A 40 14.32 7.71 4.70
CA GLU A 40 13.05 8.13 5.31
C GLU A 40 11.94 8.22 4.28
N VAL A 41 10.82 7.57 4.59
CA VAL A 41 9.64 7.59 3.74
C VAL A 41 8.79 8.80 4.13
N GLY A 42 8.67 9.77 3.22
CA GLY A 42 7.87 10.98 3.43
C GLY A 42 6.42 10.82 3.03
N ALA A 43 6.14 9.90 2.13
CA ALA A 43 4.79 9.61 1.64
C ALA A 43 4.75 8.21 1.04
N PHE A 44 3.54 7.66 0.91
CA PHE A 44 3.35 6.38 0.23
C PHE A 44 2.07 6.37 -0.58
N TYR A 45 2.02 5.47 -1.54
CA TYR A 45 0.85 5.25 -2.38
C TYR A 45 0.63 3.76 -2.57
N ASP A 46 -0.52 3.28 -2.13
CA ASP A 46 -0.92 1.88 -2.27
C ASP A 46 -2.18 1.78 -3.11
N ARG A 47 -2.02 1.33 -4.33
CA ARG A 47 -3.15 1.08 -5.24
C ARG A 47 -3.46 -0.40 -5.42
N ALA A 48 -2.46 -1.25 -5.30
CA ALA A 48 -2.62 -2.66 -5.68
C ALA A 48 -2.06 -3.65 -4.66
N ALA A 49 -1.41 -3.18 -3.60
CA ALA A 49 -0.78 -4.09 -2.64
C ALA A 49 -1.78 -4.68 -1.66
N LEU A 50 -2.49 -3.87 -0.92
CA LEU A 50 -3.45 -4.36 0.09
C LEU A 50 -4.51 -5.27 -0.52
N ILE A 51 -5.11 -4.84 -1.62
CA ILE A 51 -6.20 -5.57 -2.27
C ILE A 51 -5.76 -6.87 -2.96
N ALA A 52 -4.48 -7.07 -3.10
CA ALA A 52 -3.92 -8.32 -3.62
C ALA A 52 -3.72 -9.37 -2.52
N LEU A 53 -3.86 -9.00 -1.26
CA LEU A 53 -3.59 -9.87 -0.13
C LEU A 53 -4.86 -10.51 0.42
N PRO A 54 -4.80 -11.81 0.80
CA PRO A 54 -5.91 -12.44 1.48
C PRO A 54 -6.11 -11.83 2.88
N PRO A 55 -7.32 -11.94 3.46
CA PRO A 55 -7.64 -11.29 4.74
C PRO A 55 -6.64 -11.56 5.86
N ALA A 56 -6.15 -12.79 5.97
CA ALA A 56 -5.21 -13.17 7.03
C ALA A 56 -3.88 -12.40 6.97
N THR A 57 -3.49 -11.93 5.80
CA THR A 57 -2.21 -11.24 5.59
C THR A 57 -2.33 -9.72 5.72
N ARG A 58 -3.53 -9.16 5.57
CA ARG A 58 -3.75 -7.71 5.55
C ARG A 58 -3.34 -7.03 6.85
N GLN A 59 -3.59 -7.68 7.98
CA GLN A 59 -3.23 -7.11 9.28
C GLN A 59 -1.71 -6.99 9.43
N ARG A 60 -0.97 -8.01 9.00
CA ARG A 60 0.49 -7.97 8.99
C ARG A 60 1.01 -6.86 8.08
N TYR A 61 0.39 -6.72 6.92
CA TYR A 61 0.74 -5.66 5.97
C TYR A 61 0.54 -4.27 6.55
N ALA A 62 -0.62 -4.02 7.15
CA ALA A 62 -0.94 -2.73 7.74
C ALA A 62 0.01 -2.38 8.89
N PHE A 63 0.31 -3.34 9.74
CA PHE A 63 1.25 -3.17 10.83
C PHE A 63 2.67 -2.91 10.31
N HIS A 64 3.09 -3.64 9.30
CA HIS A 64 4.39 -3.46 8.66
C HIS A 64 4.53 -2.07 8.03
N LEU A 65 3.49 -1.61 7.35
CA LEU A 65 3.46 -0.27 6.77
C LEU A 65 3.62 0.80 7.84
N ALA A 66 2.99 0.60 9.00
CA ALA A 66 3.14 1.51 10.14
C ALA A 66 4.59 1.55 10.65
N GLN A 67 5.26 0.40 10.67
CA GLN A 67 6.66 0.32 11.10
C GLN A 67 7.62 0.99 10.11
N LEU A 68 7.30 0.99 8.82
CA LEU A 68 8.13 1.62 7.80
C LEU A 68 8.01 3.14 7.76
N THR A 69 6.99 3.71 8.41
CA THR A 69 6.67 5.12 8.28
C THR A 69 6.85 5.85 9.61
N LEU A 70 7.37 7.06 9.52
CA LEU A 70 7.49 7.94 10.70
C LEU A 70 6.17 8.67 10.97
N PRO A 71 5.93 9.10 12.22
CA PRO A 71 4.79 9.94 12.54
C PRO A 71 4.68 11.12 11.57
N GLY A 72 3.48 11.40 11.11
CA GLY A 72 3.22 12.47 10.14
C GLY A 72 3.34 12.06 8.68
N THR A 73 3.86 10.87 8.38
CA THR A 73 3.90 10.35 7.01
C THR A 73 2.48 10.24 6.46
N ARG A 74 2.27 10.75 5.26
CA ARG A 74 0.97 10.72 4.59
C ARG A 74 0.96 9.72 3.47
N GLY A 75 -0.17 9.05 3.29
CA GLY A 75 -0.35 8.12 2.21
C GLY A 75 -1.73 8.17 1.60
N LEU A 76 -1.81 7.71 0.36
CA LEU A 76 -3.07 7.42 -0.31
C LEU A 76 -3.21 5.92 -0.46
N LEU A 77 -4.36 5.41 -0.06
CA LEU A 77 -4.72 4.01 -0.20
C LEU A 77 -5.92 3.91 -1.11
N ILE A 78 -5.84 3.06 -2.12
CA ILE A 78 -6.96 2.72 -2.97
C ILE A 78 -7.43 1.31 -2.62
N THR A 79 -8.70 1.19 -2.27
CA THR A 79 -9.34 -0.10 -2.06
C THR A 79 -10.43 -0.29 -3.10
N LEU A 80 -10.98 -1.48 -3.18
CA LEU A 80 -12.13 -1.72 -4.04
C LEU A 80 -13.09 -2.69 -3.38
N THR A 81 -14.32 -2.65 -3.86
CA THR A 81 -15.34 -3.65 -3.56
C THR A 81 -15.80 -4.31 -4.84
N ARG A 82 -16.08 -5.59 -4.76
CA ARG A 82 -16.57 -6.41 -5.88
C ARG A 82 -18.06 -6.62 -5.71
N PRO A 83 -18.84 -6.59 -6.80
CA PRO A 83 -20.26 -6.91 -6.70
C PRO A 83 -20.47 -8.39 -6.37
N ALA A 84 -21.62 -8.73 -5.80
CA ALA A 84 -21.96 -10.11 -5.50
C ALA A 84 -21.97 -11.03 -6.73
N SER A 85 -22.21 -10.44 -7.91
CA SER A 85 -22.19 -11.16 -9.19
C SER A 85 -20.78 -11.52 -9.67
N ASN A 86 -19.75 -10.94 -9.08
CA ASN A 86 -18.36 -11.16 -9.47
C ASN A 86 -17.47 -11.23 -8.21
N PRO A 87 -17.67 -12.29 -7.38
CA PRO A 87 -16.92 -12.45 -6.14
C PRO A 87 -15.50 -12.97 -6.39
N GLY A 88 -14.76 -13.09 -5.31
CA GLY A 88 -13.43 -13.70 -5.33
C GLY A 88 -12.30 -12.67 -5.30
N GLY A 89 -11.21 -13.00 -5.96
CA GLY A 89 -10.00 -12.18 -6.01
C GLY A 89 -8.79 -13.00 -6.38
N PRO A 90 -7.59 -12.41 -6.42
CA PRO A 90 -7.32 -10.99 -6.39
C PRO A 90 -7.80 -10.22 -7.63
N PRO A 91 -8.09 -8.92 -7.54
CA PRO A 91 -8.11 -8.12 -6.32
C PRO A 91 -9.29 -8.47 -5.43
N PHE A 92 -9.09 -8.38 -4.11
CA PHE A 92 -10.13 -8.71 -3.13
C PHE A 92 -10.92 -7.48 -2.70
N SER A 93 -12.17 -7.69 -2.30
CA SER A 93 -12.95 -6.64 -1.66
C SER A 93 -12.36 -6.29 -0.30
N VAL A 94 -12.20 -4.99 -0.04
CA VAL A 94 -11.84 -4.47 1.28
C VAL A 94 -12.87 -3.39 1.63
N GLU A 95 -13.76 -3.70 2.54
CA GLU A 95 -14.83 -2.81 2.94
C GLU A 95 -14.32 -1.68 3.83
N ALA A 96 -15.09 -0.59 3.92
CA ALA A 96 -14.74 0.57 4.73
C ALA A 96 -14.46 0.21 6.19
N ALA A 97 -15.25 -0.66 6.78
CA ALA A 97 -15.05 -1.10 8.16
C ALA A 97 -13.71 -1.81 8.35
N GLU A 98 -13.30 -2.61 7.37
CA GLU A 98 -12.02 -3.31 7.42
C GLU A 98 -10.84 -2.34 7.29
N VAL A 99 -10.95 -1.33 6.42
CA VAL A 99 -9.91 -0.28 6.31
C VAL A 99 -9.68 0.38 7.67
N ARG A 100 -10.76 0.72 8.36
CA ARG A 100 -10.66 1.33 9.68
C ARG A 100 -10.04 0.38 10.71
N GLU A 101 -10.49 -0.86 10.74
CA GLU A 101 -9.90 -1.86 11.64
C GLU A 101 -8.41 -2.06 11.41
N LEU A 102 -7.99 -2.09 10.16
CA LEU A 102 -6.58 -2.32 9.81
C LEU A 102 -5.69 -1.14 10.16
N PHE A 103 -6.15 0.08 9.95
CA PHE A 103 -5.28 1.25 9.96
C PHE A 103 -5.51 2.26 11.09
N GLU A 104 -6.70 2.36 11.66
CA GLU A 104 -7.00 3.41 12.65
C GLU A 104 -6.10 3.38 13.88
N HIS A 105 -5.59 2.23 14.23
CA HIS A 105 -4.71 2.10 15.38
C HIS A 105 -3.42 2.92 15.21
N ASN A 106 -2.87 2.93 14.01
CA ASN A 106 -1.58 3.58 13.72
C ASN A 106 -1.68 4.77 12.77
N PHE A 107 -2.83 5.01 12.19
CA PHE A 107 -3.05 6.09 11.22
C PHE A 107 -4.34 6.82 11.51
N GLU A 108 -4.35 8.12 11.22
CA GLU A 108 -5.62 8.81 11.00
C GLU A 108 -6.14 8.39 9.63
N VAL A 109 -7.38 7.94 9.58
CA VAL A 109 -8.01 7.42 8.37
C VAL A 109 -9.11 8.36 7.93
N THR A 110 -9.00 8.88 6.72
CA THR A 110 -10.03 9.74 6.12
C THR A 110 -10.49 9.13 4.82
N HIS A 111 -11.79 8.88 4.71
CA HIS A 111 -12.40 8.44 3.46
C HIS A 111 -12.59 9.64 2.56
N LEU A 112 -11.92 9.66 1.41
CA LEU A 112 -11.95 10.81 0.50
C LEU A 112 -13.05 10.74 -0.53
N GLU A 113 -13.16 9.61 -1.23
CA GLU A 113 -14.20 9.44 -2.24
C GLU A 113 -14.41 7.98 -2.62
N ASP A 114 -15.57 7.72 -3.23
CA ASP A 114 -15.87 6.45 -3.90
C ASP A 114 -16.04 6.73 -5.38
N GLY A 115 -15.46 5.84 -6.21
CA GLY A 115 -15.65 5.90 -7.64
C GLY A 115 -16.98 5.27 -8.07
N GLU A 116 -17.30 5.44 -9.34
CA GLU A 116 -18.43 4.74 -9.95
C GLU A 116 -18.04 3.28 -10.23
N PRO A 117 -19.02 2.36 -10.25
CA PRO A 117 -18.73 0.98 -10.63
C PRO A 117 -18.13 0.92 -12.04
N GLU A 118 -17.03 0.18 -12.18
CA GLU A 118 -16.37 0.01 -13.47
C GLU A 118 -17.25 -0.83 -14.39
N ALA A 119 -17.35 -0.38 -15.63
CA ALA A 119 -18.08 -1.15 -16.65
C ALA A 119 -17.41 -2.51 -16.88
N GLY A 120 -18.22 -3.56 -16.88
CA GLY A 120 -17.75 -4.94 -17.06
C GLY A 120 -17.49 -5.65 -15.74
N SER A 121 -16.52 -5.21 -14.96
CA SER A 121 -16.19 -5.87 -13.68
C SER A 121 -17.18 -5.55 -12.56
N GLY A 122 -17.74 -4.35 -12.57
CA GLY A 122 -18.56 -3.82 -11.48
C GLY A 122 -17.75 -3.42 -10.25
N PHE A 123 -16.42 -3.43 -10.34
CA PHE A 123 -15.57 -3.04 -9.22
C PHE A 123 -15.72 -1.54 -8.94
N ARG A 124 -15.83 -1.20 -7.67
CA ARG A 124 -15.88 0.19 -7.24
C ARG A 124 -14.66 0.48 -6.38
N GLU A 125 -13.87 1.47 -6.80
CA GLU A 125 -12.69 1.90 -6.04
C GLU A 125 -13.08 2.94 -5.01
N SER A 126 -12.36 2.95 -3.88
CA SER A 126 -12.48 3.94 -2.82
C SER A 126 -11.11 4.51 -2.53
N VAL A 127 -11.05 5.81 -2.26
CA VAL A 127 -9.80 6.52 -1.98
C VAL A 127 -9.77 6.92 -0.52
N TRP A 128 -8.65 6.62 0.13
CA TRP A 128 -8.43 6.90 1.54
C TRP A 128 -7.15 7.69 1.74
N ALA A 129 -7.19 8.67 2.64
CA ALA A 129 -6.00 9.34 3.12
C ALA A 129 -5.61 8.76 4.47
N LEU A 130 -4.34 8.39 4.61
CA LEU A 130 -3.78 7.86 5.84
C LEU A 130 -2.67 8.79 6.32
N THR A 131 -2.69 9.14 7.61
CA THR A 131 -1.61 9.90 8.23
C THR A 131 -1.09 9.12 9.43
N ARG A 132 0.20 8.81 9.43
CA ARG A 132 0.81 8.02 10.51
C ARG A 132 0.72 8.79 11.82
N ARG A 133 0.10 8.18 12.83
CA ARG A 133 -0.04 8.78 14.16
C ARG A 133 1.31 8.81 14.86
N GLY A 134 1.49 9.80 15.72
CA GLY A 134 2.59 9.83 16.66
C GLY A 134 2.37 8.88 17.83
N PRO A 135 3.40 8.69 18.68
CA PRO A 135 3.23 7.90 19.88
C PRO A 135 2.16 8.53 20.77
N ARG A 136 1.30 7.68 21.33
CA ARG A 136 0.29 8.12 22.28
C ARG A 136 0.95 8.34 23.63
N ALA A 137 0.69 9.50 24.20
CA ALA A 137 1.13 9.80 25.56
C ALA A 137 0.32 9.01 26.58
#